data_5a6c0e8c64cab738a47dadd175e2fe72
#
_entry.id   5a6c0e8c64cab738a47dadd175e2fe72
#
_cell.length_a   1.000
_cell.length_b   1.000
_cell.length_c   1.000
_cell.angle_alpha   90.00
_cell.angle_beta   90.00
_cell.angle_gamma   90.00
#
_symmetry.space_group_name_H-M   'P 1'
#
loop_
_entity.id
_entity.type
_entity.pdbx_description
1 polymer ?
#
loop_
_entity_poly.entity_id
_entity_poly.type
_entity_poly.pdbx_seq_one_letter_code
_entity_poly.pdbx_strand_id
1 'polypeptide(L)'
;MNTTASVRRRTLAAAIAALALTTVGAVPAAAVDSSASAAHPQAPGRGGAPGSSTAGYGENARLAYQKAVAVQVLRGVFERGDMTVVDRFVRPDYIQHNPLAPDGAAALKAFGTAWRQQYPDATYDIKRVISEGDLVLLHSNVVLTPGTRGIAAVDIFRFQGGKVAEHWDVLQDVPATTANGNDMFSTISRPQTEAPGPAYLTAYNKKLVTAFVERYLVKKDLSAIDTYVGPEYHQHNPYIPDGVAGAKAGLGAYYAQFPQLVATPKRVIAEGDLVAVHSHTVNVPGERGQAVVDLFRVRNGRIVEHWDVVQDVPETSANDNTMF
;
A
#
# COMPACT_ATOMS: atom_id res chain seq x y z
N MET A 1 40.48 13.97 9.62
CA MET A 1 40.21 12.64 10.18
C MET A 1 38.69 12.48 10.16
N ASN A 2 38.17 11.94 9.06
CA ASN A 2 36.73 11.74 8.83
C ASN A 2 36.38 10.30 9.20
N THR A 3 35.72 10.12 10.32
CA THR A 3 35.07 8.84 10.65
C THR A 3 33.63 8.93 10.20
N THR A 4 33.35 8.43 9.01
CA THR A 4 32.01 8.13 8.52
C THR A 4 31.41 7.03 9.39
N ALA A 5 30.46 7.39 10.24
CA ALA A 5 29.64 6.45 10.96
C ALA A 5 28.68 5.76 9.94
N SER A 6 29.10 4.59 9.47
CA SER A 6 28.23 3.64 8.78
C SER A 6 27.18 3.15 9.79
N VAL A 7 26.01 3.77 9.81
CA VAL A 7 24.85 3.26 10.53
C VAL A 7 24.45 1.96 9.85
N ARG A 8 24.69 0.86 10.53
CA ARG A 8 24.27 -0.48 10.11
C ARG A 8 22.74 -0.53 10.08
N ARG A 9 22.16 -0.28 8.92
CA ARG A 9 20.76 -0.61 8.61
C ARG A 9 20.65 -2.13 8.48
N ARG A 10 20.49 -2.83 9.59
CA ARG A 10 20.04 -4.22 9.58
C ARG A 10 18.52 -4.18 9.53
N THR A 11 18.00 -4.20 8.32
CA THR A 11 16.57 -4.21 8.01
C THR A 11 15.91 -5.53 8.40
N LEU A 12 14.62 -5.46 8.71
CA LEU A 12 13.68 -6.55 8.94
C LEU A 12 13.75 -7.69 7.91
N ALA A 13 14.22 -7.41 6.69
CA ALA A 13 14.50 -8.41 5.65
C ALA A 13 15.31 -9.61 6.18
N ALA A 14 16.19 -9.41 7.16
CA ALA A 14 16.98 -10.48 7.73
C ALA A 14 16.19 -11.43 8.65
N ALA A 15 15.13 -10.94 9.29
CA ALA A 15 14.30 -11.77 10.20
C ALA A 15 13.29 -12.63 9.43
N ILE A 16 12.81 -12.17 8.26
CA ILE A 16 11.82 -12.87 7.43
C ILE A 16 12.52 -13.79 6.41
N ALA A 17 13.72 -13.45 5.94
CA ALA A 17 14.51 -14.30 5.02
C ALA A 17 14.92 -15.66 5.61
N ALA A 18 14.94 -15.81 6.94
CA ALA A 18 15.23 -17.09 7.58
C ALA A 18 14.14 -18.16 7.37
N LEU A 19 12.97 -17.76 6.84
CA LEU A 19 11.83 -18.66 6.62
C LEU A 19 11.88 -19.40 5.27
N ALA A 20 12.71 -18.96 4.32
CA ALA A 20 12.71 -19.48 2.93
C ALA A 20 13.55 -20.76 2.72
N LEU A 21 14.18 -21.34 3.74
CA LEU A 21 15.12 -22.45 3.62
C LEU A 21 14.66 -23.77 4.26
N THR A 22 13.40 -24.18 4.02
CA THR A 22 13.04 -25.58 4.16
C THR A 22 12.41 -26.07 2.87
N THR A 23 13.17 -26.91 2.18
CA THR A 23 12.86 -27.54 0.90
C THR A 23 11.53 -28.28 0.92
N VAL A 24 10.58 -27.85 0.11
CA VAL A 24 9.42 -28.66 -0.27
C VAL A 24 9.73 -29.31 -1.61
N GLY A 25 9.78 -30.64 -1.61
CA GLY A 25 10.05 -31.43 -2.81
C GLY A 25 9.00 -31.21 -3.90
N ALA A 26 9.48 -31.14 -5.12
CA ALA A 26 8.66 -31.00 -6.31
C ALA A 26 7.79 -32.24 -6.56
N VAL A 27 6.50 -32.03 -6.77
CA VAL A 27 5.56 -33.02 -7.31
C VAL A 27 5.28 -32.61 -8.75
N PRO A 28 5.39 -33.53 -9.75
CA PRO A 28 5.21 -33.18 -11.15
C PRO A 28 3.72 -32.95 -11.51
N ALA A 29 3.50 -31.91 -12.30
CA ALA A 29 2.19 -31.55 -12.86
C ALA A 29 1.78 -32.53 -13.96
N ALA A 30 0.58 -33.08 -13.85
CA ALA A 30 -0.07 -33.82 -14.91
C ALA A 30 -0.89 -32.86 -15.79
N ALA A 31 -0.66 -32.91 -17.09
CA ALA A 31 -1.39 -32.15 -18.08
C ALA A 31 -2.81 -32.71 -18.26
N VAL A 32 -3.80 -31.84 -18.35
CA VAL A 32 -5.16 -32.19 -18.78
C VAL A 32 -5.56 -31.25 -19.92
N ASP A 33 -5.93 -31.89 -21.01
CA ASP A 33 -6.27 -31.33 -22.30
C ASP A 33 -7.62 -30.60 -22.29
N SER A 34 -7.73 -29.52 -23.07
CA SER A 34 -8.93 -28.71 -23.19
C SER A 34 -9.52 -28.77 -24.58
N SER A 35 -10.78 -29.12 -24.68
CA SER A 35 -11.60 -28.68 -25.81
C SER A 35 -13.09 -28.79 -25.48
N ALA A 36 -13.82 -27.69 -25.49
CA ALA A 36 -15.18 -27.61 -26.04
C ALA A 36 -15.69 -26.17 -26.09
N SER A 37 -15.93 -25.75 -27.30
CA SER A 37 -16.66 -24.54 -27.71
C SER A 37 -18.16 -24.76 -27.52
N ALA A 38 -18.93 -23.78 -27.08
CA ALA A 38 -20.35 -23.66 -27.37
C ALA A 38 -20.85 -22.23 -27.33
N ALA A 39 -21.70 -21.93 -28.30
CA ALA A 39 -22.18 -20.66 -28.79
C ALA A 39 -23.26 -19.99 -27.89
N HIS A 40 -23.37 -18.66 -28.08
CA HIS A 40 -24.43 -17.79 -27.55
C HIS A 40 -25.81 -18.03 -28.19
N PRO A 41 -26.88 -17.59 -27.52
CA PRO A 41 -27.89 -16.81 -28.23
C PRO A 41 -28.16 -15.44 -27.59
N GLN A 42 -28.29 -14.44 -28.47
CA GLN A 42 -28.79 -13.09 -28.17
C GLN A 42 -30.30 -13.11 -27.90
N ALA A 43 -30.75 -12.22 -27.01
CA ALA A 43 -32.14 -11.81 -26.90
C ALA A 43 -32.25 -10.26 -26.76
N PRO A 44 -33.41 -9.67 -27.16
CA PRO A 44 -33.49 -8.32 -27.71
C PRO A 44 -33.70 -7.22 -26.65
N GLY A 45 -33.33 -5.99 -27.04
CA GLY A 45 -33.37 -4.80 -26.24
C GLY A 45 -34.78 -4.33 -25.82
N ARG A 46 -34.82 -3.74 -24.63
CA ARG A 46 -35.87 -2.77 -24.25
C ARG A 46 -35.19 -1.51 -23.73
N GLY A 47 -35.52 -0.40 -24.37
CA GLY A 47 -35.14 0.91 -23.91
C GLY A 47 -35.83 1.27 -22.59
N GLY A 48 -35.10 1.88 -21.70
CA GLY A 48 -35.57 2.41 -20.42
C GLY A 48 -34.73 3.61 -20.00
N ALA A 49 -35.38 4.63 -19.59
CA ALA A 49 -34.92 5.98 -19.23
C ALA A 49 -33.88 6.04 -18.08
N PRO A 50 -33.33 7.22 -17.72
CA PRO A 50 -32.02 7.39 -17.07
C PRO A 50 -32.05 6.95 -15.60
N GLY A 51 -31.40 5.84 -15.29
CA GLY A 51 -31.21 5.32 -13.94
C GLY A 51 -29.85 5.69 -13.36
N SER A 52 -29.67 6.91 -12.86
CA SER A 52 -28.42 7.35 -12.26
C SER A 52 -28.23 6.98 -10.77
N SER A 53 -29.22 6.36 -10.11
CA SER A 53 -29.15 6.07 -8.67
C SER A 53 -28.79 4.61 -8.30
N THR A 54 -29.14 3.64 -9.13
CA THR A 54 -28.90 2.21 -8.83
C THR A 54 -27.45 1.79 -9.06
N ALA A 55 -26.73 2.41 -10.00
CA ALA A 55 -25.33 2.11 -10.28
C ALA A 55 -24.42 2.49 -9.09
N GLY A 56 -24.68 3.60 -8.42
CA GLY A 56 -23.90 4.07 -7.27
C GLY A 56 -24.04 3.18 -6.03
N TYR A 57 -25.24 2.64 -5.78
CA TYR A 57 -25.46 1.70 -4.66
C TYR A 57 -24.71 0.38 -4.88
N GLY A 58 -24.69 -0.14 -6.11
CA GLY A 58 -23.96 -1.34 -6.46
C GLY A 58 -22.44 -1.17 -6.29
N GLU A 59 -21.89 -0.03 -6.70
CA GLU A 59 -20.49 0.31 -6.57
C GLU A 59 -20.07 0.42 -5.10
N ASN A 60 -20.77 1.17 -4.28
CA ASN A 60 -20.45 1.31 -2.86
C ASN A 60 -20.53 -0.03 -2.11
N ALA A 61 -21.49 -0.88 -2.43
CA ALA A 61 -21.59 -2.22 -1.86
C ALA A 61 -20.41 -3.10 -2.26
N ARG A 62 -19.96 -3.02 -3.52
CA ARG A 62 -18.79 -3.73 -4.02
C ARG A 62 -17.52 -3.27 -3.30
N LEU A 63 -17.28 -1.97 -3.19
CA LEU A 63 -16.12 -1.41 -2.47
C LEU A 63 -16.12 -1.80 -0.99
N ALA A 64 -17.28 -1.74 -0.33
CA ALA A 64 -17.43 -2.18 1.06
C ALA A 64 -17.10 -3.67 1.23
N TYR A 65 -17.59 -4.52 0.32
CA TYR A 65 -17.25 -5.95 0.29
C TYR A 65 -15.75 -6.18 0.12
N GLN A 66 -15.10 -5.52 -0.85
CA GLN A 66 -13.68 -5.65 -1.10
C GLN A 66 -12.86 -5.23 0.14
N LYS A 67 -13.19 -4.11 0.78
CA LYS A 67 -12.55 -3.68 2.04
C LYS A 67 -12.69 -4.73 3.14
N ALA A 68 -13.90 -5.27 3.34
CA ALA A 68 -14.14 -6.30 4.34
C ALA A 68 -13.33 -7.58 4.07
N VAL A 69 -13.26 -8.02 2.81
CA VAL A 69 -12.47 -9.19 2.39
C VAL A 69 -10.98 -8.95 2.59
N ALA A 70 -10.45 -7.79 2.19
CA ALA A 70 -9.03 -7.46 2.37
C ALA A 70 -8.61 -7.52 3.86
N VAL A 71 -9.40 -6.89 4.74
CA VAL A 71 -9.20 -6.96 6.20
C VAL A 71 -9.29 -8.41 6.70
N GLN A 72 -10.26 -9.18 6.21
CA GLN A 72 -10.47 -10.56 6.63
C GLN A 72 -9.31 -11.47 6.21
N VAL A 73 -8.80 -11.31 4.99
CA VAL A 73 -7.63 -12.07 4.50
C VAL A 73 -6.39 -11.71 5.32
N LEU A 74 -6.09 -10.43 5.47
CA LEU A 74 -4.90 -9.97 6.20
C LEU A 74 -4.89 -10.48 7.65
N ARG A 75 -5.94 -10.18 8.41
CA ARG A 75 -6.06 -10.64 9.80
C ARG A 75 -6.24 -12.15 9.91
N GLY A 76 -6.96 -12.77 8.96
CA GLY A 76 -7.15 -14.23 8.93
C GLY A 76 -5.82 -14.94 8.87
N VAL A 77 -5.01 -14.62 7.88
CA VAL A 77 -3.72 -15.27 7.63
C VAL A 77 -2.70 -14.93 8.73
N PHE A 78 -2.48 -13.63 8.99
CA PHE A 78 -1.32 -13.17 9.74
C PHE A 78 -1.57 -12.91 11.24
N GLU A 79 -2.83 -12.74 11.66
CA GLU A 79 -3.17 -12.51 13.07
C GLU A 79 -3.85 -13.72 13.70
N ARG A 80 -4.77 -14.39 12.98
CA ARG A 80 -5.52 -15.54 13.55
C ARG A 80 -5.01 -16.91 13.11
N GLY A 81 -4.19 -17.01 12.08
CA GLY A 81 -3.76 -18.29 11.52
C GLY A 81 -4.87 -19.08 10.83
N ASP A 82 -5.94 -18.41 10.42
CA ASP A 82 -7.07 -19.00 9.70
C ASP A 82 -6.80 -19.05 8.20
N MET A 83 -6.22 -20.15 7.74
CA MET A 83 -5.89 -20.33 6.31
C MET A 83 -7.13 -20.61 5.44
N THR A 84 -8.31 -20.85 6.02
CA THR A 84 -9.55 -21.04 5.26
C THR A 84 -10.00 -19.76 4.53
N VAL A 85 -9.59 -18.59 5.04
CA VAL A 85 -9.85 -17.30 4.36
C VAL A 85 -9.18 -17.24 2.99
N VAL A 86 -8.02 -17.90 2.82
CA VAL A 86 -7.31 -17.96 1.53
C VAL A 86 -8.11 -18.77 0.53
N ASP A 87 -8.60 -19.96 0.90
CA ASP A 87 -9.42 -20.80 0.02
C ASP A 87 -10.70 -20.08 -0.42
N ARG A 88 -11.28 -19.31 0.48
CA ARG A 88 -12.54 -18.60 0.24
C ARG A 88 -12.37 -17.34 -0.60
N PHE A 89 -11.35 -16.53 -0.32
CA PHE A 89 -11.26 -15.15 -0.79
C PHE A 89 -10.07 -14.86 -1.69
N VAL A 90 -9.10 -15.76 -1.84
CA VAL A 90 -7.94 -15.56 -2.70
C VAL A 90 -8.05 -16.44 -3.95
N ARG A 91 -7.60 -15.94 -5.07
CA ARG A 91 -7.56 -16.71 -6.32
C ARG A 91 -6.42 -17.74 -6.26
N PRO A 92 -6.58 -18.94 -6.90
CA PRO A 92 -5.48 -19.91 -6.98
C PRO A 92 -4.21 -19.36 -7.65
N ASP A 93 -4.41 -18.51 -8.67
CA ASP A 93 -3.38 -17.83 -9.49
C ASP A 93 -3.01 -16.44 -8.93
N TYR A 94 -3.05 -16.28 -7.60
CA TYR A 94 -2.70 -15.07 -6.89
C TYR A 94 -1.26 -14.64 -7.15
N ILE A 95 -1.06 -13.35 -7.47
CA ILE A 95 0.24 -12.74 -7.77
C ILE A 95 0.73 -11.99 -6.53
N GLN A 96 1.96 -12.24 -6.13
CA GLN A 96 2.59 -11.63 -4.96
C GLN A 96 3.73 -10.70 -5.37
N HIS A 97 3.71 -9.46 -4.85
CA HIS A 97 4.78 -8.49 -5.07
C HIS A 97 5.64 -8.25 -3.82
N ASN A 98 5.29 -8.84 -2.67
CA ASN A 98 6.21 -8.87 -1.52
C ASN A 98 7.40 -9.77 -1.87
N PRO A 99 8.63 -9.25 -1.82
CA PRO A 99 9.82 -10.02 -2.24
C PRO A 99 10.13 -11.21 -1.34
N LEU A 100 9.47 -11.34 -0.18
CA LEU A 100 9.70 -12.41 0.78
C LEU A 100 8.76 -13.61 0.61
N ALA A 101 7.72 -13.47 -0.23
CA ALA A 101 6.69 -14.49 -0.39
C ALA A 101 6.53 -14.92 -1.87
N PRO A 102 6.43 -16.24 -2.15
CA PRO A 102 6.18 -16.73 -3.50
C PRO A 102 4.74 -16.47 -3.97
N ASP A 103 4.52 -16.62 -5.29
CA ASP A 103 3.20 -16.54 -5.94
C ASP A 103 2.28 -17.72 -5.57
N GLY A 104 0.99 -17.45 -5.67
CA GLY A 104 -0.07 -18.43 -5.57
C GLY A 104 -0.68 -18.58 -4.17
N ALA A 105 -1.97 -18.92 -4.13
CA ALA A 105 -2.72 -19.07 -2.89
C ALA A 105 -2.13 -20.14 -1.96
N ALA A 106 -1.60 -21.23 -2.52
CA ALA A 106 -0.96 -22.29 -1.74
C ALA A 106 0.31 -21.79 -1.04
N ALA A 107 1.13 -20.98 -1.72
CA ALA A 107 2.31 -20.37 -1.14
C ALA A 107 1.95 -19.34 -0.05
N LEU A 108 0.90 -18.55 -0.26
CA LEU A 108 0.39 -17.64 0.78
C LEU A 108 -0.03 -18.39 2.05
N LYS A 109 -0.70 -19.55 1.92
CA LYS A 109 -1.06 -20.40 3.08
C LYS A 109 0.17 -20.92 3.81
N ALA A 110 1.17 -21.42 3.07
CA ALA A 110 2.42 -21.90 3.63
C ALA A 110 3.17 -20.78 4.36
N PHE A 111 3.30 -19.63 3.72
CA PHE A 111 3.94 -18.43 4.28
C PHE A 111 3.21 -17.96 5.56
N GLY A 112 1.89 -17.83 5.53
CA GLY A 112 1.09 -17.42 6.68
C GLY A 112 1.18 -18.41 7.84
N THR A 113 1.23 -19.73 7.55
CA THR A 113 1.41 -20.77 8.59
C THR A 113 2.77 -20.61 9.27
N ALA A 114 3.84 -20.46 8.50
CA ALA A 114 5.19 -20.27 9.02
C ALA A 114 5.31 -18.94 9.78
N TRP A 115 4.69 -17.87 9.29
CA TRP A 115 4.61 -16.57 9.97
C TRP A 115 3.97 -16.71 11.35
N ARG A 116 2.83 -17.41 11.46
CA ARG A 116 2.13 -17.62 12.75
C ARG A 116 2.93 -18.49 13.74
N GLN A 117 3.72 -19.44 13.24
CA GLN A 117 4.65 -20.20 14.09
C GLN A 117 5.76 -19.31 14.65
N GLN A 118 6.29 -18.39 13.84
CA GLN A 118 7.36 -17.49 14.23
C GLN A 118 6.87 -16.33 15.10
N TYR A 119 5.67 -15.79 14.81
CA TYR A 119 5.10 -14.63 15.49
C TYR A 119 3.68 -14.95 16.02
N PRO A 120 3.56 -15.81 17.06
CA PRO A 120 2.25 -16.24 17.57
C PRO A 120 1.41 -15.12 18.17
N ASP A 121 2.04 -14.04 18.61
CA ASP A 121 1.39 -12.88 19.23
C ASP A 121 1.30 -11.66 18.30
N ALA A 122 1.58 -11.85 17.00
CA ALA A 122 1.51 -10.76 16.03
C ALA A 122 0.09 -10.19 15.92
N THR A 123 -0.01 -8.87 15.90
CA THR A 123 -1.28 -8.13 15.75
C THR A 123 -1.20 -7.13 14.60
N TYR A 124 -2.36 -6.88 13.97
CA TYR A 124 -2.54 -5.90 12.91
C TYR A 124 -3.49 -4.80 13.39
N ASP A 125 -2.94 -3.66 13.80
CA ASP A 125 -3.71 -2.47 14.13
C ASP A 125 -3.95 -1.64 12.86
N ILE A 126 -5.03 -1.97 12.14
CA ILE A 126 -5.40 -1.33 10.87
C ILE A 126 -5.95 0.06 11.15
N LYS A 127 -5.27 1.09 10.67
CA LYS A 127 -5.57 2.50 10.89
C LYS A 127 -6.50 3.09 9.84
N ARG A 128 -6.31 2.70 8.57
CA ARG A 128 -7.08 3.20 7.42
C ARG A 128 -7.29 2.11 6.41
N VAL A 129 -8.48 2.13 5.80
CA VAL A 129 -8.81 1.27 4.65
C VAL A 129 -9.50 2.15 3.62
N ILE A 130 -8.90 2.28 2.45
CA ILE A 130 -9.50 2.98 1.30
C ILE A 130 -9.62 2.05 0.11
N SER A 131 -10.59 2.33 -0.76
CA SER A 131 -10.84 1.52 -1.96
C SER A 131 -11.27 2.38 -3.14
N GLU A 132 -10.78 2.00 -4.34
CA GLU A 132 -11.19 2.61 -5.61
C GLU A 132 -11.11 1.56 -6.71
N GLY A 133 -12.19 1.41 -7.47
CA GLY A 133 -12.23 0.42 -8.53
C GLY A 133 -12.05 -1.00 -7.97
N ASP A 134 -11.06 -1.70 -8.46
CA ASP A 134 -10.69 -3.06 -8.00
C ASP A 134 -9.56 -3.07 -6.96
N LEU A 135 -9.11 -1.92 -6.48
CA LEU A 135 -8.01 -1.78 -5.52
C LEU A 135 -8.53 -1.47 -4.12
N VAL A 136 -7.90 -2.08 -3.12
CA VAL A 136 -8.07 -1.78 -1.70
C VAL A 136 -6.69 -1.56 -1.08
N LEU A 137 -6.53 -0.48 -0.35
CA LEU A 137 -5.32 -0.17 0.41
C LEU A 137 -5.63 -0.17 1.89
N LEU A 138 -4.75 -0.80 2.67
CA LEU A 138 -4.76 -0.78 4.14
C LEU A 138 -3.46 -0.14 4.62
N HIS A 139 -3.55 0.73 5.62
CA HIS A 139 -2.40 1.24 6.36
C HIS A 139 -2.49 0.77 7.81
N SER A 140 -1.45 0.09 8.29
CA SER A 140 -1.48 -0.64 9.55
C SER A 140 -0.21 -0.46 10.37
N ASN A 141 -0.31 -0.58 11.70
CA ASN A 141 0.81 -0.91 12.57
C ASN A 141 0.81 -2.42 12.82
N VAL A 142 1.84 -3.11 12.36
CA VAL A 142 2.02 -4.55 12.55
C VAL A 142 2.99 -4.76 13.71
N VAL A 143 2.50 -5.25 14.83
CA VAL A 143 3.31 -5.53 16.01
C VAL A 143 3.59 -7.03 16.06
N LEU A 144 4.83 -7.43 15.75
CA LEU A 144 5.25 -8.84 15.71
C LEU A 144 5.42 -9.43 17.11
N THR A 145 5.96 -8.64 18.03
CA THR A 145 6.21 -9.02 19.42
C THR A 145 5.61 -7.95 20.33
N PRO A 146 4.76 -8.33 21.29
CA PRO A 146 4.18 -7.37 22.23
C PRO A 146 5.22 -6.47 22.89
N GLY A 147 4.90 -5.19 23.04
CA GLY A 147 5.79 -4.19 23.64
C GLY A 147 6.81 -3.58 22.68
N THR A 148 6.89 -4.03 21.42
CA THR A 148 7.68 -3.36 20.36
C THR A 148 6.87 -2.25 19.69
N ARG A 149 7.54 -1.36 18.96
CA ARG A 149 6.86 -0.28 18.21
C ARG A 149 6.13 -0.77 16.97
N GLY A 150 6.53 -1.95 16.47
CA GLY A 150 5.97 -2.54 15.27
C GLY A 150 6.57 -2.02 13.96
N ILE A 151 5.83 -2.24 12.91
CA ILE A 151 6.17 -1.97 11.52
C ILE A 151 5.02 -1.18 10.91
N ALA A 152 5.31 -0.04 10.29
CA ALA A 152 4.36 0.61 9.41
C ALA A 152 4.24 -0.23 8.14
N ALA A 153 3.03 -0.66 7.83
CA ALA A 153 2.72 -1.46 6.66
C ALA A 153 1.63 -0.78 5.83
N VAL A 154 1.85 -0.74 4.52
CA VAL A 154 0.78 -0.48 3.55
C VAL A 154 0.63 -1.71 2.69
N ASP A 155 -0.56 -2.31 2.72
CA ASP A 155 -0.96 -3.43 1.89
C ASP A 155 -1.91 -2.93 0.80
N ILE A 156 -1.70 -3.32 -0.46
CA ILE A 156 -2.58 -3.01 -1.58
C ILE A 156 -3.03 -4.32 -2.20
N PHE A 157 -4.33 -4.55 -2.26
CA PHE A 157 -4.95 -5.72 -2.88
C PHE A 157 -5.68 -5.32 -4.15
N ARG A 158 -5.52 -6.10 -5.22
CA ARG A 158 -6.36 -6.02 -6.41
C ARG A 158 -7.33 -7.19 -6.44
N PHE A 159 -8.58 -6.86 -6.73
CA PHE A 159 -9.68 -7.81 -6.77
C PHE A 159 -10.05 -8.18 -8.21
N GLN A 160 -10.38 -9.45 -8.43
CA GLN A 160 -10.94 -9.95 -9.67
C GLN A 160 -12.00 -11.01 -9.37
N GLY A 161 -13.21 -10.82 -9.90
CA GLY A 161 -14.32 -11.75 -9.65
C GLY A 161 -14.69 -11.87 -8.16
N GLY A 162 -14.53 -10.79 -7.38
CA GLY A 162 -14.83 -10.77 -5.94
C GLY A 162 -13.77 -11.42 -5.05
N LYS A 163 -12.65 -11.87 -5.61
CA LYS A 163 -11.52 -12.45 -4.88
C LYS A 163 -10.24 -11.63 -5.05
N VAL A 164 -9.35 -11.72 -4.08
CA VAL A 164 -8.00 -11.16 -4.14
C VAL A 164 -7.22 -11.89 -5.24
N ALA A 165 -6.73 -11.12 -6.20
CA ALA A 165 -5.97 -11.61 -7.35
C ALA A 165 -4.50 -11.23 -7.29
N GLU A 166 -4.15 -10.13 -6.58
CA GLU A 166 -2.80 -9.58 -6.57
C GLU A 166 -2.57 -8.75 -5.31
N HIS A 167 -1.34 -8.71 -4.82
CA HIS A 167 -0.97 -7.99 -3.60
C HIS A 167 0.40 -7.33 -3.73
N TRP A 168 0.47 -6.08 -3.32
CA TRP A 168 1.69 -5.32 -3.06
C TRP A 168 1.72 -4.90 -1.61
N ASP A 169 2.89 -4.79 -1.04
CA ASP A 169 3.08 -4.14 0.25
C ASP A 169 4.35 -3.29 0.30
N VAL A 170 4.38 -2.39 1.25
CA VAL A 170 5.55 -1.60 1.62
C VAL A 170 5.65 -1.60 3.13
N LEU A 171 6.80 -1.97 3.66
CA LEU A 171 7.04 -2.21 5.07
C LEU A 171 8.20 -1.35 5.59
N GLN A 172 8.02 -0.67 6.71
CA GLN A 172 9.03 0.18 7.34
C GLN A 172 9.03 0.00 8.85
N ASP A 173 10.20 -0.22 9.44
CA ASP A 173 10.35 -0.25 10.89
C ASP A 173 9.95 1.09 11.51
N VAL A 174 9.14 1.05 12.57
CA VAL A 174 8.78 2.27 13.32
C VAL A 174 9.98 2.72 14.14
N PRO A 175 10.55 3.92 13.87
CA PRO A 175 11.75 4.37 14.55
C PRO A 175 11.48 4.75 16.02
N ALA A 176 12.57 4.83 16.78
CA ALA A 176 12.49 5.19 18.21
C ALA A 176 12.05 6.64 18.44
N THR A 177 12.42 7.52 17.53
CA THR A 177 12.17 8.96 17.58
C THR A 177 11.78 9.47 16.22
N THR A 178 11.00 10.54 16.16
CA THR A 178 10.60 11.22 14.93
C THR A 178 11.05 12.68 14.94
N ALA A 179 11.32 13.26 13.77
CA ALA A 179 11.71 14.66 13.62
C ALA A 179 10.54 15.63 13.82
N ASN A 180 9.31 15.13 13.70
CA ASN A 180 8.06 15.91 13.79
C ASN A 180 7.33 15.76 15.14
N GLY A 181 7.71 14.81 15.98
CA GLY A 181 7.02 14.50 17.22
C GLY A 181 5.73 13.69 17.06
N ASN A 182 5.29 13.43 15.82
CA ASN A 182 4.11 12.63 15.51
C ASN A 182 4.51 11.16 15.32
N ASP A 183 3.57 10.23 15.57
CA ASP A 183 3.74 8.83 15.17
C ASP A 183 3.36 8.64 13.68
N MET A 184 3.68 7.47 13.13
CA MET A 184 3.42 7.14 11.72
C MET A 184 1.94 6.81 11.43
N PHE A 185 1.03 6.85 12.41
CA PHE A 185 -0.30 6.23 12.31
C PHE A 185 -1.47 7.14 12.67
N SER A 186 -1.31 8.05 13.62
CA SER A 186 -2.37 8.91 14.13
C SER A 186 -3.01 9.75 13.03
N THR A 187 -4.24 10.17 13.26
CA THR A 187 -4.93 11.20 12.49
C THR A 187 -5.04 12.43 13.38
N ILE A 188 -4.40 13.52 12.99
CA ILE A 188 -4.40 14.80 13.72
C ILE A 188 -5.42 15.75 13.09
N SER A 189 -5.41 15.87 11.76
CA SER A 189 -6.34 16.74 11.04
C SER A 189 -7.74 16.12 11.03
N ARG A 190 -8.75 16.98 11.26
CA ARG A 190 -10.15 16.54 11.20
C ARG A 190 -10.50 16.08 9.77
N PRO A 191 -11.10 14.88 9.58
CA PRO A 191 -11.62 14.45 8.28
C PRO A 191 -12.66 15.43 7.72
N GLN A 192 -12.63 15.65 6.41
CA GLN A 192 -13.64 16.47 5.71
C GLN A 192 -14.92 15.68 5.48
N THR A 193 -14.78 14.40 5.20
CA THR A 193 -15.89 13.49 4.93
C THR A 193 -15.58 12.12 5.51
N GLU A 194 -16.64 11.38 5.84
CA GLU A 194 -16.51 9.94 6.12
C GLU A 194 -16.45 9.16 4.79
N ALA A 195 -15.64 8.11 4.76
CA ALA A 195 -15.58 7.25 3.58
C ALA A 195 -16.93 6.50 3.38
N PRO A 196 -17.38 6.33 2.13
CA PRO A 196 -16.71 6.66 0.87
C PRO A 196 -16.75 8.13 0.49
N GLY A 197 -17.63 8.97 1.07
CA GLY A 197 -17.81 10.35 0.70
C GLY A 197 -18.43 10.55 -0.71
N PRO A 198 -18.72 11.79 -1.10
CA PRO A 198 -19.23 12.08 -2.44
C PRO A 198 -18.21 11.78 -3.53
N ALA A 199 -18.61 11.10 -4.60
CA ALA A 199 -17.72 10.70 -5.70
C ALA A 199 -16.98 11.89 -6.37
N TYR A 200 -17.65 13.05 -6.50
CA TYR A 200 -17.02 14.25 -7.06
C TYR A 200 -15.86 14.76 -6.20
N LEU A 201 -15.96 14.61 -4.87
CA LEU A 201 -14.91 15.02 -3.93
C LEU A 201 -13.70 14.08 -4.05
N THR A 202 -13.94 12.78 -4.12
CA THR A 202 -12.89 11.79 -4.39
C THR A 202 -12.14 12.10 -5.68
N ALA A 203 -12.85 12.34 -6.78
CA ALA A 203 -12.25 12.65 -8.07
C ALA A 203 -11.46 13.97 -8.04
N TYR A 204 -11.98 15.00 -7.37
CA TYR A 204 -11.29 16.27 -7.18
C TYR A 204 -10.01 16.10 -6.38
N ASN A 205 -10.06 15.42 -5.24
CA ASN A 205 -8.92 15.18 -4.36
C ASN A 205 -7.84 14.34 -5.04
N LYS A 206 -8.25 13.30 -5.79
CA LYS A 206 -7.33 12.50 -6.62
C LYS A 206 -6.57 13.36 -7.61
N LYS A 207 -7.28 14.21 -8.36
CA LYS A 207 -6.67 15.14 -9.32
C LYS A 207 -5.71 16.11 -8.65
N LEU A 208 -6.09 16.69 -7.50
CA LEU A 208 -5.27 17.62 -6.74
C LEU A 208 -3.95 16.96 -6.29
N VAL A 209 -4.03 15.79 -5.66
CA VAL A 209 -2.85 15.08 -5.14
C VAL A 209 -1.97 14.60 -6.31
N THR A 210 -2.55 14.09 -7.40
CA THR A 210 -1.77 13.69 -8.58
C THR A 210 -0.99 14.88 -9.15
N ALA A 211 -1.61 16.07 -9.25
CA ALA A 211 -0.94 17.28 -9.70
C ALA A 211 0.15 17.76 -8.73
N PHE A 212 -0.08 17.61 -7.42
CA PHE A 212 0.91 17.89 -6.39
C PHE A 212 2.12 16.97 -6.53
N VAL A 213 1.89 15.63 -6.59
CA VAL A 213 2.96 14.61 -6.70
C VAL A 213 3.79 14.82 -7.97
N GLU A 214 3.15 15.11 -9.09
CA GLU A 214 3.86 15.43 -10.35
C GLU A 214 4.79 16.64 -10.18
N ARG A 215 4.38 17.67 -9.46
CA ARG A 215 5.21 18.85 -9.26
C ARG A 215 6.29 18.64 -8.20
N TYR A 216 5.90 18.24 -6.98
CA TYR A 216 6.86 18.21 -5.86
C TYR A 216 7.83 17.03 -5.97
N LEU A 217 7.34 15.84 -6.35
CA LEU A 217 8.13 14.61 -6.33
C LEU A 217 8.82 14.34 -7.68
N VAL A 218 8.07 14.37 -8.78
CA VAL A 218 8.61 14.05 -10.11
C VAL A 218 9.47 15.21 -10.64
N LYS A 219 8.98 16.44 -10.54
CA LYS A 219 9.71 17.65 -11.00
C LYS A 219 10.60 18.29 -9.93
N LYS A 220 10.53 17.84 -8.68
CA LYS A 220 11.26 18.42 -7.54
C LYS A 220 11.00 19.92 -7.33
N ASP A 221 9.79 20.37 -7.68
CA ASP A 221 9.35 21.76 -7.54
C ASP A 221 8.77 22.00 -6.13
N LEU A 222 9.60 22.49 -5.21
CA LEU A 222 9.19 22.78 -3.84
C LEU A 222 8.12 23.88 -3.73
N SER A 223 7.93 24.72 -4.75
CA SER A 223 6.86 25.72 -4.77
C SER A 223 5.45 25.10 -4.84
N ALA A 224 5.37 23.80 -5.21
CA ALA A 224 4.13 23.04 -5.14
C ALA A 224 3.56 22.99 -3.71
N ILE A 225 4.42 22.99 -2.69
CA ILE A 225 3.99 22.99 -1.29
C ILE A 225 3.15 24.24 -1.00
N ASP A 226 3.55 25.43 -1.46
CA ASP A 226 2.78 26.66 -1.27
C ASP A 226 1.42 26.65 -1.98
N THR A 227 1.38 25.93 -3.12
CA THR A 227 0.17 25.86 -3.96
C THR A 227 -0.86 24.87 -3.40
N TYR A 228 -0.42 23.70 -2.90
CA TYR A 228 -1.30 22.57 -2.61
C TYR A 228 -1.45 22.27 -1.11
N VAL A 229 -0.45 22.60 -0.28
CA VAL A 229 -0.47 22.28 1.14
C VAL A 229 -1.13 23.40 1.94
N GLY A 230 -1.96 23.03 2.91
CA GLY A 230 -2.64 23.95 3.82
C GLY A 230 -1.76 24.39 5.00
N PRO A 231 -2.10 25.50 5.66
CA PRO A 231 -1.33 26.00 6.81
C PRO A 231 -1.38 25.06 8.03
N GLU A 232 -2.42 24.22 8.11
CA GLU A 232 -2.62 23.22 9.18
C GLU A 232 -2.07 21.85 8.79
N TYR A 233 -0.93 21.82 8.13
CA TYR A 233 -0.35 20.56 7.63
C TYR A 233 0.38 19.80 8.74
N HIS A 234 0.07 18.50 8.86
CA HIS A 234 0.71 17.56 9.77
C HIS A 234 1.50 16.49 9.01
N GLN A 235 2.73 16.26 9.45
CA GLN A 235 3.65 15.32 8.86
C GLN A 235 3.83 14.09 9.74
N HIS A 236 3.71 12.88 9.14
CA HIS A 236 3.96 11.61 9.83
C HIS A 236 5.17 10.84 9.28
N ASN A 237 5.86 11.32 8.21
CA ASN A 237 7.17 10.79 7.86
C ASN A 237 8.14 11.05 9.01
N PRO A 238 8.73 10.03 9.64
CA PRO A 238 9.49 10.20 10.86
C PRO A 238 10.78 11.03 10.70
N TYR A 239 11.22 11.27 9.47
CA TYR A 239 12.47 11.98 9.16
C TYR A 239 12.25 13.42 8.68
N ILE A 240 11.02 13.84 8.48
CA ILE A 240 10.64 15.18 8.03
C ILE A 240 10.01 15.96 9.19
N PRO A 241 10.47 17.19 9.51
CA PRO A 241 9.85 18.02 10.54
C PRO A 241 8.39 18.38 10.21
N ASP A 242 7.59 18.69 11.23
CA ASP A 242 6.16 18.99 11.09
C ASP A 242 5.92 20.36 10.44
N GLY A 243 4.72 20.53 9.89
CA GLY A 243 4.25 21.75 9.26
C GLY A 243 4.85 22.05 7.88
N VAL A 244 4.32 23.10 7.25
CA VAL A 244 4.70 23.51 5.89
C VAL A 244 6.20 23.85 5.78
N ALA A 245 6.73 24.59 6.76
CA ALA A 245 8.14 24.97 6.77
C ALA A 245 9.04 23.75 6.96
N GLY A 246 8.65 22.82 7.83
CA GLY A 246 9.36 21.57 8.07
C GLY A 246 9.38 20.68 6.81
N ALA A 247 8.24 20.54 6.15
CA ALA A 247 8.15 19.80 4.88
C ALA A 247 9.07 20.40 3.80
N LYS A 248 9.07 21.72 3.62
CA LYS A 248 9.97 22.40 2.67
C LYS A 248 11.44 22.19 2.99
N ALA A 249 11.82 22.35 4.25
CA ALA A 249 13.21 22.18 4.69
C ALA A 249 13.67 20.74 4.53
N GLY A 250 12.85 19.76 4.95
CA GLY A 250 13.18 18.33 4.84
C GLY A 250 13.28 17.85 3.40
N LEU A 251 12.30 18.17 2.55
CA LEU A 251 12.33 17.81 1.13
C LEU A 251 13.45 18.55 0.38
N GLY A 252 13.71 19.82 0.71
CA GLY A 252 14.82 20.57 0.13
C GLY A 252 16.17 19.94 0.43
N ALA A 253 16.40 19.51 1.67
CA ALA A 253 17.58 18.79 2.07
C ALA A 253 17.70 17.44 1.36
N TYR A 254 16.59 16.71 1.23
CA TYR A 254 16.54 15.43 0.52
C TYR A 254 16.89 15.57 -0.96
N TYR A 255 16.35 16.56 -1.66
CA TYR A 255 16.65 16.81 -3.07
C TYR A 255 18.08 17.32 -3.29
N ALA A 256 18.63 18.09 -2.32
CA ALA A 256 20.03 18.49 -2.35
C ALA A 256 20.99 17.30 -2.17
N GLN A 257 20.61 16.34 -1.32
CA GLN A 257 21.35 15.09 -1.11
C GLN A 257 21.27 14.16 -2.33
N PHE A 258 20.10 14.11 -3.00
CA PHE A 258 19.82 13.23 -4.12
C PHE A 258 19.39 14.01 -5.37
N PRO A 259 20.27 14.81 -5.99
CA PRO A 259 19.91 15.67 -7.12
C PRO A 259 19.45 14.89 -8.35
N GLN A 260 19.90 13.62 -8.49
CA GLN A 260 19.55 12.72 -9.58
C GLN A 260 18.34 11.81 -9.27
N LEU A 261 17.68 12.02 -8.14
CA LEU A 261 16.48 11.28 -7.77
C LEU A 261 15.47 11.25 -8.92
N VAL A 262 14.95 10.05 -9.20
CA VAL A 262 13.84 9.81 -10.12
C VAL A 262 12.72 9.11 -9.37
N ALA A 263 11.54 9.69 -9.37
CA ALA A 263 10.33 9.09 -8.81
C ALA A 263 9.34 8.76 -9.93
N THR A 264 8.80 7.57 -9.91
CA THR A 264 7.84 7.06 -10.89
C THR A 264 6.59 6.58 -10.17
N PRO A 265 5.51 7.39 -10.12
CA PRO A 265 4.22 6.94 -9.61
C PRO A 265 3.68 5.76 -10.42
N LYS A 266 3.23 4.71 -9.75
CA LYS A 266 2.74 3.47 -10.36
C LYS A 266 1.22 3.36 -10.29
N ARG A 267 0.63 3.73 -9.15
CA ARG A 267 -0.82 3.71 -8.95
C ARG A 267 -1.26 4.79 -7.97
N VAL A 268 -2.48 5.28 -8.17
CA VAL A 268 -3.13 6.26 -7.29
C VAL A 268 -4.49 5.72 -6.90
N ILE A 269 -4.76 5.63 -5.59
CA ILE A 269 -6.00 5.13 -5.02
C ILE A 269 -6.60 6.23 -4.17
N ALA A 270 -7.88 6.55 -4.38
CA ALA A 270 -8.55 7.62 -3.68
C ALA A 270 -9.92 7.19 -3.16
N GLU A 271 -10.26 7.59 -1.95
CA GLU A 271 -11.59 7.45 -1.37
C GLU A 271 -11.88 8.62 -0.42
N GLY A 272 -12.93 9.40 -0.72
CA GLY A 272 -13.30 10.55 0.10
C GLY A 272 -12.22 11.63 0.13
N ASP A 273 -11.69 11.90 1.32
CA ASP A 273 -10.64 12.90 1.55
C ASP A 273 -9.23 12.30 1.60
N LEU A 274 -9.08 11.00 1.38
CA LEU A 274 -7.79 10.30 1.36
C LEU A 274 -7.38 9.94 -0.07
N VAL A 275 -6.10 10.15 -0.37
CA VAL A 275 -5.47 9.77 -1.65
C VAL A 275 -4.11 9.16 -1.37
N ALA A 276 -3.89 7.95 -1.85
CA ALA A 276 -2.62 7.25 -1.77
C ALA A 276 -1.93 7.17 -3.13
N VAL A 277 -0.60 7.27 -3.13
CA VAL A 277 0.25 7.13 -4.31
C VAL A 277 1.33 6.12 -4.04
N HIS A 278 1.35 5.02 -4.76
CA HIS A 278 2.43 4.05 -4.74
C HIS A 278 3.43 4.39 -5.84
N SER A 279 4.70 4.55 -5.46
CA SER A 279 5.77 5.01 -6.33
C SER A 279 7.01 4.15 -6.25
N HIS A 280 7.77 4.07 -7.35
CA HIS A 280 9.15 3.63 -7.36
C HIS A 280 10.05 4.86 -7.32
N THR A 281 10.92 4.98 -6.32
CA THR A 281 11.86 6.10 -6.17
C THR A 281 13.28 5.58 -6.21
N VAL A 282 14.09 6.10 -7.14
CA VAL A 282 15.50 5.78 -7.29
C VAL A 282 16.33 7.01 -6.93
N ASN A 283 17.01 6.98 -5.79
CA ASN A 283 17.77 8.10 -5.26
C ASN A 283 19.09 8.33 -6.00
N VAL A 284 19.75 7.23 -6.35
CA VAL A 284 21.04 7.23 -7.06
C VAL A 284 20.90 6.37 -8.32
N PRO A 285 21.28 6.86 -9.50
CA PRO A 285 21.23 6.09 -10.73
C PRO A 285 21.97 4.75 -10.62
N GLY A 286 21.33 3.68 -11.09
CA GLY A 286 21.86 2.33 -11.04
C GLY A 286 21.53 1.55 -9.77
N GLU A 287 20.98 2.18 -8.74
CA GLU A 287 20.42 1.47 -7.58
C GLU A 287 19.02 0.92 -7.88
N ARG A 288 18.58 -0.07 -7.10
CA ARG A 288 17.23 -0.65 -7.21
C ARG A 288 16.14 0.29 -6.74
N GLY A 289 16.47 1.27 -5.90
CA GLY A 289 15.56 2.27 -5.36
C GLY A 289 14.70 1.72 -4.23
N GLN A 290 13.55 2.37 -4.05
CA GLN A 290 12.63 2.17 -2.94
C GLN A 290 11.20 2.08 -3.44
N ALA A 291 10.41 1.19 -2.85
CA ALA A 291 8.97 1.26 -2.91
C ALA A 291 8.49 2.27 -1.85
N VAL A 292 7.66 3.19 -2.27
CA VAL A 292 7.12 4.26 -1.41
C VAL A 292 5.61 4.31 -1.58
N VAL A 293 4.88 4.35 -0.48
CA VAL A 293 3.46 4.72 -0.51
C VAL A 293 3.27 5.98 0.30
N ASP A 294 2.94 7.07 -0.40
CA ASP A 294 2.49 8.32 0.20
C ASP A 294 0.98 8.29 0.37
N LEU A 295 0.47 8.70 1.52
CA LEU A 295 -0.94 8.86 1.80
C LEU A 295 -1.21 10.29 2.24
N PHE A 296 -2.15 10.95 1.55
CA PHE A 296 -2.50 12.34 1.80
C PHE A 296 -3.96 12.48 2.23
N ARG A 297 -4.21 13.37 3.20
CA ARG A 297 -5.56 13.87 3.48
C ARG A 297 -5.74 15.24 2.87
N VAL A 298 -6.84 15.42 2.15
CA VAL A 298 -7.24 16.69 1.55
C VAL A 298 -8.45 17.25 2.27
N ARG A 299 -8.40 18.54 2.66
CA ARG A 299 -9.51 19.26 3.24
C ARG A 299 -9.60 20.65 2.61
N ASN A 300 -10.82 21.02 2.17
CA ASN A 300 -11.08 22.32 1.53
C ASN A 300 -10.10 22.66 0.38
N GLY A 301 -9.77 21.66 -0.45
CA GLY A 301 -8.86 21.84 -1.58
C GLY A 301 -7.39 22.05 -1.21
N ARG A 302 -6.99 21.61 0.00
CA ARG A 302 -5.60 21.64 0.49
C ARG A 302 -5.21 20.32 1.12
N ILE A 303 -3.96 19.92 0.94
CA ILE A 303 -3.35 18.81 1.66
C ILE A 303 -3.10 19.27 3.09
N VAL A 304 -3.65 18.55 4.07
CA VAL A 304 -3.58 18.91 5.49
C VAL A 304 -2.87 17.87 6.34
N GLU A 305 -2.60 16.68 5.79
CA GLU A 305 -1.92 15.62 6.52
C GLU A 305 -1.27 14.64 5.56
N HIS A 306 -0.11 14.09 5.92
CA HIS A 306 0.67 13.17 5.12
C HIS A 306 1.27 12.06 5.96
N TRP A 307 1.12 10.84 5.50
CA TRP A 307 1.82 9.63 5.98
C TRP A 307 2.56 9.02 4.81
N ASP A 308 3.64 8.33 5.09
CA ASP A 308 4.29 7.48 4.11
C ASP A 308 4.88 6.22 4.75
N VAL A 309 5.14 5.24 3.91
CA VAL A 309 5.89 4.03 4.22
C VAL A 309 6.88 3.80 3.11
N VAL A 310 8.16 3.57 3.49
CA VAL A 310 9.28 3.48 2.56
C VAL A 310 10.04 2.18 2.80
N GLN A 311 10.26 1.41 1.75
CA GLN A 311 11.01 0.14 1.79
C GLN A 311 12.05 0.10 0.67
N ASP A 312 13.29 -0.27 1.00
CA ASP A 312 14.32 -0.52 -0.01
C ASP A 312 13.96 -1.75 -0.85
N VAL A 313 14.12 -1.67 -2.17
CA VAL A 313 13.96 -2.83 -3.06
C VAL A 313 15.12 -3.78 -2.82
N PRO A 314 14.88 -5.03 -2.34
CA PRO A 314 15.94 -5.94 -1.94
C PRO A 314 16.71 -6.52 -3.14
N GLU A 315 17.85 -7.14 -2.87
CA GLU A 315 18.68 -7.81 -3.89
C GLU A 315 18.06 -9.07 -4.44
N THR A 316 17.32 -9.76 -3.62
CA THR A 316 16.72 -11.05 -3.94
C THR A 316 15.22 -11.00 -3.67
N SER A 317 14.46 -11.76 -4.46
CA SER A 317 13.03 -11.95 -4.28
C SER A 317 12.70 -13.44 -4.31
N ALA A 318 11.65 -13.83 -3.57
CA ALA A 318 11.09 -15.18 -3.59
C ALA A 318 10.10 -15.40 -4.75
N ASN A 319 9.79 -14.35 -5.50
CA ASN A 319 8.98 -14.36 -6.71
C ASN A 319 9.69 -13.58 -7.83
N ASP A 320 9.22 -13.70 -9.06
CA ASP A 320 9.80 -13.03 -10.24
C ASP A 320 9.17 -11.64 -10.50
N ASN A 321 8.30 -11.17 -9.61
CA ASN A 321 7.58 -9.91 -9.75
C ASN A 321 8.38 -8.74 -9.16
N THR A 322 8.13 -7.54 -9.67
CA THR A 322 8.64 -6.31 -9.05
C THR A 322 7.75 -5.92 -7.87
N MET A 323 8.24 -5.05 -6.97
CA MET A 323 7.42 -4.48 -5.89
C MET A 323 6.37 -3.46 -6.40
N PHE A 324 6.17 -3.34 -7.75
CA PHE A 324 5.35 -2.29 -8.38
C PHE A 324 4.28 -2.81 -9.32
#